data_7e060afda204210a9a56820b0cc330b5
#
_entry.id   7e060afda204210a9a56820b0cc330b5
#
_cell.length_a   1.000
_cell.length_b   1.000
_cell.length_c   1.000
_cell.angle_alpha   90.00
_cell.angle_beta   90.00
_cell.angle_gamma   90.00
#
_symmetry.space_group_name_H-M   'P 1'
#
loop_
_entity.id
_entity.type
_entity.pdbx_description
1 polymer ?
#
loop_
_entity_poly.entity_id
_entity_poly.type
_entity_poly.pdbx_seq_one_letter_code
_entity_poly.pdbx_strand_id
1 'polypeptide(L)'
;IVIHNQDNLYDDLFQFLVKIKDIYKTKLGSAVIEILISHQQMEARETFMTNYFNHNRKVLKEIVRKHIQEEEQDLFIDLIFSPIYFNILIKPETLDENYIKKMLNQVLRIYH
;
A
#
# COMPACT_ATOMS: atom_id res chain seq x y z
N ILE A 1 8.76 3.02 7.59
CA ILE A 1 9.40 2.57 6.34
C ILE A 1 10.26 3.71 5.80
N VAL A 2 11.54 3.43 5.63
CA VAL A 2 12.48 4.39 5.04
C VAL A 2 12.72 3.98 3.59
N ILE A 3 12.48 4.90 2.66
CA ILE A 3 12.66 4.64 1.24
C ILE A 3 13.61 5.69 0.69
N HIS A 4 14.66 5.23 0.01
CA HIS A 4 15.58 6.10 -0.69
C HIS A 4 14.92 6.63 -1.96
N ASN A 5 14.83 7.95 -2.07
CA ASN A 5 14.24 8.59 -3.22
C ASN A 5 15.23 8.54 -4.39
N GLN A 6 14.90 7.76 -5.42
CA GLN A 6 15.72 7.60 -6.61
C GLN A 6 15.18 8.38 -7.82
N ASP A 7 14.18 9.24 -7.61
CA ASP A 7 13.48 9.98 -8.66
C ASP A 7 12.86 9.11 -9.75
N ASN A 8 12.71 7.80 -9.48
CA ASN A 8 12.05 6.84 -10.36
C ASN A 8 10.79 6.35 -9.67
N LEU A 9 9.64 6.79 -10.18
CA LEU A 9 8.36 6.49 -9.57
C LEU A 9 8.10 4.99 -9.46
N TYR A 10 8.38 4.22 -10.52
CA TYR A 10 8.15 2.78 -10.50
C TYR A 10 8.98 2.10 -9.41
N ASP A 11 10.28 2.41 -9.37
CA ASP A 11 11.18 1.76 -8.41
C ASP A 11 10.84 2.13 -6.97
N ASP A 12 10.53 3.39 -6.71
CA ASP A 12 10.15 3.84 -5.38
C ASP A 12 8.86 3.18 -4.92
N LEU A 13 7.86 3.10 -5.79
CA LEU A 13 6.59 2.42 -5.48
C LEU A 13 6.80 0.92 -5.28
N PHE A 14 7.61 0.30 -6.13
CA PHE A 14 7.88 -1.13 -6.01
C PHE A 14 8.54 -1.46 -4.67
N GLN A 15 9.57 -0.73 -4.30
CA GLN A 15 10.25 -0.93 -3.01
C GLN A 15 9.30 -0.74 -1.83
N PHE A 16 8.47 0.28 -1.88
CA PHE A 16 7.51 0.55 -0.82
C PHE A 16 6.51 -0.59 -0.67
N LEU A 17 5.94 -1.06 -1.79
CA LEU A 17 4.92 -2.10 -1.76
C LEU A 17 5.48 -3.47 -1.36
N VAL A 18 6.72 -3.78 -1.75
CA VAL A 18 7.39 -5.01 -1.31
C VAL A 18 7.56 -4.99 0.21
N LYS A 19 7.95 -3.86 0.78
CA LYS A 19 8.07 -3.75 2.24
C LYS A 19 6.73 -3.94 2.95
N ILE A 20 5.65 -3.36 2.41
CA ILE A 20 4.31 -3.58 2.95
C ILE A 20 3.94 -5.06 2.89
N LYS A 21 4.16 -5.69 1.73
CA LYS A 21 3.89 -7.12 1.56
C LYS A 21 4.63 -7.95 2.61
N ASP A 22 5.92 -7.68 2.81
CA ASP A 22 6.73 -8.45 3.74
C ASP A 22 6.24 -8.28 5.20
N ILE A 23 5.85 -7.07 5.58
CA ILE A 23 5.29 -6.81 6.92
C ILE A 23 4.00 -7.61 7.13
N TYR A 24 3.09 -7.62 6.15
CA TYR A 24 1.81 -8.32 6.28
C TYR A 24 1.93 -9.83 6.22
N LYS A 25 3.04 -10.37 5.73
CA LYS A 25 3.28 -11.82 5.75
C LYS A 25 3.88 -12.32 7.08
N THR A 26 4.15 -11.43 8.02
CA THR A 26 4.59 -11.80 9.36
C THR A 26 3.41 -12.17 10.25
N LYS A 27 3.72 -12.73 11.45
CA LYS A 27 2.68 -12.98 12.47
C LYS A 27 1.99 -11.69 12.91
N LEU A 28 2.72 -10.59 12.99
CA LEU A 28 2.16 -9.28 13.32
C LEU A 28 1.16 -8.85 12.24
N GLY A 29 1.51 -9.06 10.97
CA GLY A 29 0.61 -8.76 9.86
C GLY A 29 -0.69 -9.54 9.93
N SER A 30 -0.62 -10.82 10.28
CA SER A 30 -1.83 -11.64 10.45
C SER A 30 -2.72 -11.12 11.57
N ALA A 31 -2.13 -10.69 12.67
CA ALA A 31 -2.89 -10.10 13.78
C ALA A 31 -3.56 -8.79 13.36
N VAL A 32 -2.87 -7.98 12.57
CA VAL A 32 -3.44 -6.74 12.01
C VAL A 32 -4.63 -7.04 11.12
N ILE A 33 -4.53 -8.04 10.26
CA ILE A 33 -5.64 -8.45 9.38
C ILE A 33 -6.85 -8.85 10.22
N GLU A 34 -6.65 -9.63 11.28
CA GLU A 34 -7.75 -10.01 12.18
C GLU A 34 -8.44 -8.79 12.79
N ILE A 35 -7.68 -7.79 13.20
CA ILE A 35 -8.24 -6.53 13.72
C ILE A 35 -9.08 -5.85 12.65
N LEU A 36 -8.60 -5.79 11.41
CA LEU A 36 -9.31 -5.10 10.33
C LEU A 36 -10.64 -5.74 9.96
N ILE A 37 -10.73 -7.08 10.03
CA ILE A 37 -11.95 -7.80 9.65
C ILE A 37 -12.86 -8.07 10.84
N SER A 38 -12.43 -7.82 12.08
CA SER A 38 -13.21 -8.08 13.28
C SER A 38 -14.13 -6.90 13.59
N HIS A 39 -15.42 -7.15 13.59
CA HIS A 39 -16.41 -6.14 13.99
C HIS A 39 -16.41 -5.90 15.51
N GLN A 40 -15.83 -6.80 16.28
CA GLN A 40 -15.83 -6.71 17.74
C GLN A 40 -14.70 -5.83 18.28
N GLN A 41 -13.77 -5.42 17.43
CA GLN A 41 -12.61 -4.61 17.82
C GLN A 41 -12.57 -3.28 17.07
N MET A 42 -13.69 -2.57 17.05
CA MET A 42 -13.83 -1.32 16.30
C MET A 42 -12.83 -0.26 16.74
N GLU A 43 -12.61 -0.13 18.04
CA GLU A 43 -11.68 0.86 18.57
C GLU A 43 -10.25 0.56 18.17
N ALA A 44 -9.81 -0.70 18.26
CA ALA A 44 -8.49 -1.12 17.82
C ALA A 44 -8.33 -0.91 16.32
N ARG A 45 -9.37 -1.19 15.55
CA ARG A 45 -9.40 -0.96 14.10
C ARG A 45 -9.22 0.52 13.77
N GLU A 46 -9.94 1.40 14.44
CA GLU A 46 -9.82 2.83 14.20
C GLU A 46 -8.43 3.34 14.55
N THR A 47 -7.86 2.91 15.67
CA THR A 47 -6.51 3.26 16.07
C THR A 47 -5.49 2.81 15.02
N PHE A 48 -5.62 1.57 14.55
CA PHE A 48 -4.75 1.04 13.52
C PHE A 48 -4.89 1.85 12.22
N MET A 49 -6.11 2.13 11.80
CA MET A 49 -6.36 2.92 10.59
C MET A 49 -5.69 4.28 10.68
N THR A 50 -5.86 4.97 11.81
CA THR A 50 -5.30 6.30 12.00
C THR A 50 -3.77 6.28 12.03
N ASN A 51 -3.18 5.34 12.76
CA ASN A 51 -1.73 5.36 13.00
C ASN A 51 -0.92 4.68 11.92
N TYR A 52 -1.51 3.70 11.23
CA TYR A 52 -0.77 2.88 10.27
C TYR A 52 -1.13 3.22 8.82
N PHE A 53 -2.42 3.12 8.44
CA PHE A 53 -2.81 3.41 7.06
C PHE A 53 -2.53 4.87 6.69
N ASN A 54 -2.87 5.79 7.57
CA ASN A 54 -2.62 7.21 7.29
C ASN A 54 -1.13 7.51 7.19
N HIS A 55 -0.32 6.84 8.01
CA HIS A 55 1.12 6.97 7.90
C HIS A 55 1.64 6.48 6.54
N ASN A 56 1.18 5.30 6.11
CA ASN A 56 1.58 4.74 4.83
C ASN A 56 1.10 5.63 3.66
N ARG A 57 -0.09 6.20 3.77
CA ARG A 57 -0.56 7.16 2.76
C ARG A 57 0.33 8.40 2.68
N LYS A 58 0.79 8.91 3.81
CA LYS A 58 1.71 10.06 3.83
C LYS A 58 3.04 9.72 3.15
N VAL A 59 3.60 8.55 3.44
CA VAL A 59 4.84 8.10 2.80
C VAL A 59 4.65 7.99 1.29
N LEU A 60 3.54 7.36 0.87
CA LEU A 60 3.26 7.19 -0.55
C LEU A 60 3.01 8.54 -1.23
N LYS A 61 2.35 9.46 -0.56
CA LYS A 61 2.12 10.81 -1.09
C LYS A 61 3.44 11.55 -1.34
N GLU A 62 4.42 11.40 -0.46
CA GLU A 62 5.75 11.97 -0.67
C GLU A 62 6.44 11.38 -1.90
N ILE A 63 6.24 10.08 -2.16
CA ILE A 63 6.80 9.44 -3.35
C ILE A 63 6.17 10.00 -4.62
N VAL A 64 4.84 10.16 -4.64
CA VAL A 64 4.12 10.48 -5.88
C VAL A 64 4.03 11.98 -6.18
N ARG A 65 4.25 12.85 -5.20
CA ARG A 65 3.99 14.29 -5.36
C ARG A 65 4.76 14.95 -6.50
N LYS A 66 5.93 14.40 -6.85
CA LYS A 66 6.76 14.94 -7.92
C LYS A 66 6.31 14.46 -9.31
N HIS A 67 5.45 13.47 -9.37
CA HIS A 67 5.11 12.77 -10.61
C HIS A 67 3.63 12.86 -10.97
N ILE A 68 2.77 13.05 -9.97
CA ILE A 68 1.31 13.03 -10.14
C ILE A 68 0.76 14.39 -9.69
N GLN A 69 -0.14 14.98 -10.48
CA GLN A 69 -0.77 16.24 -10.13
C GLN A 69 -1.58 16.11 -8.85
N GLU A 70 -1.60 17.18 -8.07
CA GLU A 70 -2.16 17.16 -6.71
C GLU A 70 -3.61 16.66 -6.69
N GLU A 71 -4.43 17.12 -7.64
CA GLU A 71 -5.86 16.74 -7.69
C GLU A 71 -6.06 15.27 -8.06
N GLU A 72 -5.05 14.59 -8.55
CA GLU A 72 -5.13 13.16 -8.90
C GLU A 72 -4.42 12.24 -7.91
N GLN A 73 -3.69 12.80 -6.95
CA GLN A 73 -2.86 11.99 -6.05
C GLN A 73 -3.69 11.05 -5.18
N ASP A 74 -4.82 11.48 -4.64
CA ASP A 74 -5.62 10.64 -3.77
C ASP A 74 -6.18 9.43 -4.52
N LEU A 75 -6.71 9.63 -5.72
CA LEU A 75 -7.20 8.51 -6.53
C LEU A 75 -6.06 7.57 -6.93
N PHE A 76 -4.92 8.13 -7.32
CA PHE A 76 -3.76 7.32 -7.68
C PHE A 76 -3.32 6.44 -6.51
N ILE A 77 -3.24 7.01 -5.31
CA ILE A 77 -2.87 6.27 -4.09
C ILE A 77 -3.88 5.16 -3.82
N ASP A 78 -5.18 5.44 -3.97
CA ASP A 78 -6.21 4.43 -3.79
C ASP A 78 -6.07 3.29 -4.80
N LEU A 79 -5.74 3.60 -6.06
CA LEU A 79 -5.51 2.58 -7.09
C LEU A 79 -4.30 1.70 -6.80
N ILE A 80 -3.28 2.26 -6.14
CA ILE A 80 -2.11 1.50 -5.74
C ILE A 80 -2.41 0.62 -4.53
N PHE A 81 -3.07 1.15 -3.50
CA PHE A 81 -3.32 0.40 -2.27
C PHE A 81 -4.45 -0.61 -2.39
N SER A 82 -5.49 -0.32 -3.15
CA SER A 82 -6.67 -1.18 -3.19
C SER A 82 -6.36 -2.62 -3.59
N PRO A 83 -5.62 -2.89 -4.69
CA PRO A 83 -5.30 -4.28 -5.00
C PRO A 83 -4.38 -4.93 -3.98
N ILE A 84 -3.49 -4.17 -3.36
CA ILE A 84 -2.58 -4.70 -2.34
C ILE A 84 -3.38 -5.16 -1.12
N TYR A 85 -4.23 -4.29 -0.57
CA TYR A 85 -5.02 -4.64 0.61
C TYR A 85 -6.09 -5.68 0.31
N PHE A 86 -6.68 -5.65 -0.88
CA PHE A 86 -7.61 -6.70 -1.30
C PHE A 86 -6.93 -8.08 -1.24
N ASN A 87 -5.72 -8.18 -1.80
CA ASN A 87 -4.98 -9.43 -1.75
C ASN A 87 -4.66 -9.84 -0.31
N ILE A 88 -4.19 -8.90 0.50
CA ILE A 88 -3.87 -9.20 1.90
C ILE A 88 -5.07 -9.78 2.63
N LEU A 89 -6.26 -9.20 2.43
CA LEU A 89 -7.47 -9.60 3.17
C LEU A 89 -8.11 -10.87 2.62
N ILE A 90 -8.07 -11.08 1.31
CA ILE A 90 -8.87 -12.11 0.65
C ILE A 90 -8.03 -13.28 0.15
N LYS A 91 -6.86 -13.00 -0.42
CA LYS A 91 -6.02 -14.05 -1.04
C LYS A 91 -4.53 -13.71 -0.88
N PRO A 92 -4.02 -13.74 0.36
CA PRO A 92 -2.65 -13.31 0.64
C PRO A 92 -1.59 -14.11 -0.11
N GLU A 93 -1.88 -15.34 -0.46
CA GLU A 93 -0.95 -16.21 -1.18
C GLU A 93 -0.62 -15.71 -2.60
N THR A 94 -1.47 -14.89 -3.18
CA THR A 94 -1.23 -14.34 -4.53
C THR A 94 -0.44 -13.04 -4.52
N LEU A 95 -0.22 -12.45 -3.34
CA LEU A 95 0.52 -11.19 -3.22
C LEU A 95 2.02 -11.48 -3.19
N ASP A 96 2.65 -11.41 -4.35
CA ASP A 96 4.09 -11.58 -4.50
C ASP A 96 4.67 -10.43 -5.34
N GLU A 97 5.98 -10.46 -5.56
CA GLU A 97 6.65 -9.40 -6.31
C GLU A 97 6.17 -9.32 -7.76
N ASN A 98 5.87 -10.45 -8.39
CA ASN A 98 5.35 -10.45 -9.76
C ASN A 98 4.00 -9.77 -9.85
N TYR A 99 3.12 -10.02 -8.89
CA TYR A 99 1.83 -9.33 -8.81
C TYR A 99 2.01 -7.83 -8.70
N ILE A 100 2.90 -7.39 -7.81
CA ILE A 100 3.19 -5.97 -7.60
C ILE A 100 3.71 -5.33 -8.89
N LYS A 101 4.64 -6.00 -9.58
CA LYS A 101 5.18 -5.51 -10.86
C LYS A 101 4.10 -5.34 -11.92
N LYS A 102 3.24 -6.35 -12.07
CA LYS A 102 2.14 -6.31 -13.04
C LYS A 102 1.16 -5.18 -12.74
N MET A 103 0.79 -5.06 -11.46
CA MET A 103 -0.14 -4.02 -11.03
C MET A 103 0.44 -2.64 -11.29
N LEU A 104 1.69 -2.40 -10.93
CA LEU A 104 2.35 -1.11 -11.15
C LEU A 104 2.44 -0.77 -12.64
N ASN A 105 2.79 -1.74 -13.47
CA ASN A 105 2.86 -1.50 -14.91
C ASN A 105 1.52 -1.07 -15.49
N GLN A 106 0.43 -1.66 -15.02
CA GLN A 106 -0.90 -1.32 -15.51
C GLN A 106 -1.37 0.03 -14.98
N VAL A 107 -1.19 0.29 -13.68
CA VAL A 107 -1.64 1.56 -13.10
C VAL A 107 -0.84 2.73 -13.67
N LEU A 108 0.47 2.58 -13.80
CA LEU A 108 1.31 3.67 -14.31
C LEU A 108 1.01 4.01 -15.78
N ARG A 109 0.46 3.11 -16.56
CA ARG A 109 0.03 3.42 -17.94
C ARG A 109 -1.07 4.48 -17.97
N ILE A 110 -1.93 4.49 -16.96
CA ILE A 110 -3.04 5.45 -16.90
C ILE A 110 -2.53 6.88 -16.73
N TYR A 111 -1.40 7.04 -16.08
CA TYR A 111 -0.87 8.34 -15.67
C TYR A 111 0.34 8.79 -16.51
N HIS A 112 0.52 8.21 -17.63
CA HIS A 112 1.57 8.64 -18.57
C HIS A 112 1.09 9.74 -19.50
#